data_79c90b8f35ec3672cc78fa382acc346e
#
_entry.id   79c90b8f35ec3672cc78fa382acc346e
#
_cell.length_a   1.000
_cell.length_b   1.000
_cell.length_c   1.000
_cell.angle_alpha   90.00
_cell.angle_beta   90.00
_cell.angle_gamma   90.00
#
_symmetry.space_group_name_H-M   'P 1'
#
loop_
_entity.id
_entity.type
_entity.pdbx_description
1 polymer ?
#
loop_
_entity_poly.entity_id
_entity_poly.type
_entity_poly.pdbx_seq_one_letter_code
_entity_poly.pdbx_strand_id
1 'polypeptide(L)'
;IYKNEKGEFYACVIPATREINDYKLRRTTKSADINLASAEEVKEIAGADIGFVGPCDLNIPIIVDKEVVLMEDFLVGANKTDYHYENFNVGDIWPGYKVADIKFAIPGDHCPECQHEIEIAKSIEIGNTFKLGSKYCEALGLKYLDQNNEEQYPLMGCYGIGVERVLASLVEQNNDENGIIFPLSIAPYKVAIVLIDKNDRLQNEVAQDLYNELMSNGIDTILDDRDVRPGVKFNDMDLIGIPIRVTIGKKVYSDLVELKQRHKHTSEDINVKDIYKEIKAIMD
;
A
#
# COMPACT_ATOMS: atom_id res chain seq x y z
N ILE A 1 -17.90 -19.45 -15.54
CA ILE A 1 -17.12 -20.71 -15.58
C ILE A 1 -15.65 -20.37 -15.47
N TYR A 2 -14.95 -21.11 -14.63
CA TYR A 2 -13.51 -20.99 -14.38
C TYR A 2 -12.80 -22.29 -14.74
N LYS A 3 -11.53 -22.20 -15.15
CA LYS A 3 -10.67 -23.32 -15.53
C LYS A 3 -9.39 -23.28 -14.72
N ASN A 4 -8.97 -24.40 -14.14
CA ASN A 4 -7.71 -24.48 -13.40
C ASN A 4 -6.54 -24.91 -14.31
N GLU A 5 -5.32 -24.93 -13.74
CA GLU A 5 -4.09 -25.34 -14.43
C GLU A 5 -4.08 -26.78 -14.94
N LYS A 6 -5.00 -27.63 -14.47
CA LYS A 6 -5.16 -29.03 -14.90
C LYS A 6 -6.19 -29.18 -16.01
N GLY A 7 -6.84 -28.07 -16.41
CA GLY A 7 -7.93 -28.11 -17.40
C GLY A 7 -9.29 -28.53 -16.82
N GLU A 8 -9.44 -28.56 -15.50
CA GLU A 8 -10.72 -28.84 -14.84
C GLU A 8 -11.55 -27.57 -14.76
N PHE A 9 -12.84 -27.68 -15.02
CA PHE A 9 -13.78 -26.56 -15.03
C PHE A 9 -14.64 -26.53 -13.78
N TYR A 10 -15.02 -25.32 -13.36
CA TYR A 10 -15.88 -25.04 -12.22
C TYR A 10 -16.89 -23.96 -12.57
N ALA A 11 -18.17 -24.22 -12.30
CA ALA A 11 -19.20 -23.18 -12.36
C ALA A 11 -19.27 -22.46 -11.00
N CYS A 12 -19.10 -21.15 -11.00
CA CYS A 12 -19.12 -20.34 -9.80
C CYS A 12 -20.34 -19.43 -9.80
N VAL A 13 -21.17 -19.52 -8.77
CA VAL A 13 -22.41 -18.77 -8.63
C VAL A 13 -22.24 -17.72 -7.54
N ILE A 14 -22.35 -16.45 -7.93
CA ILE A 14 -22.27 -15.29 -7.03
C ILE A 14 -23.39 -14.31 -7.37
N PRO A 15 -23.77 -13.39 -6.48
CA PRO A 15 -24.67 -12.30 -6.85
C PRO A 15 -24.08 -11.43 -7.97
N ALA A 16 -24.92 -10.95 -8.87
CA ALA A 16 -24.49 -10.15 -10.04
C ALA A 16 -23.77 -8.84 -9.67
N THR A 17 -23.95 -8.35 -8.44
CA THR A 17 -23.28 -7.16 -7.89
C THR A 17 -21.91 -7.45 -7.29
N ARG A 18 -21.45 -8.70 -7.35
CA ARG A 18 -20.20 -9.17 -6.74
C ARG A 18 -19.20 -9.64 -7.80
N GLU A 19 -17.93 -9.70 -7.39
CA GLU A 19 -16.85 -10.27 -8.20
C GLU A 19 -16.22 -11.46 -7.49
N ILE A 20 -15.72 -12.42 -8.24
CA ILE A 20 -15.02 -13.60 -7.73
C ILE A 20 -13.63 -13.18 -7.21
N ASN A 21 -13.29 -13.69 -6.04
CA ASN A 21 -11.94 -13.61 -5.49
C ASN A 21 -11.16 -14.88 -5.87
N ASP A 22 -10.24 -14.76 -6.80
CA ASP A 22 -9.44 -15.88 -7.32
C ASP A 22 -8.66 -16.61 -6.23
N TYR A 23 -8.16 -15.93 -5.21
CA TYR A 23 -7.46 -16.55 -4.09
C TYR A 23 -8.38 -17.46 -3.26
N LYS A 24 -9.60 -17.01 -2.99
CA LYS A 24 -10.60 -17.82 -2.30
C LYS A 24 -11.04 -19.01 -3.15
N LEU A 25 -11.20 -18.78 -4.45
CA LEU A 25 -11.58 -19.82 -5.39
C LEU A 25 -10.48 -20.89 -5.53
N ARG A 26 -9.23 -20.51 -5.73
CA ARG A 26 -8.06 -21.43 -5.73
C ARG A 26 -8.01 -22.28 -4.46
N ARG A 27 -8.19 -21.65 -3.32
CA ARG A 27 -8.22 -22.36 -2.03
C ARG A 27 -9.36 -23.36 -1.95
N THR A 28 -10.54 -23.01 -2.45
CA THR A 28 -11.74 -23.83 -2.44
C THR A 28 -11.62 -25.04 -3.36
N THR A 29 -10.99 -24.86 -4.53
CA THR A 29 -10.77 -25.90 -5.55
C THR A 29 -9.44 -26.64 -5.35
N LYS A 30 -8.57 -26.18 -4.46
CA LYS A 30 -7.19 -26.66 -4.25
C LYS A 30 -6.35 -26.57 -5.53
N SER A 31 -6.55 -25.52 -6.32
CA SER A 31 -5.83 -25.25 -7.56
C SER A 31 -4.65 -24.32 -7.31
N ALA A 32 -3.56 -24.49 -8.05
CA ALA A 32 -2.42 -23.60 -8.02
C ALA A 32 -2.71 -22.31 -8.80
N ASP A 33 -3.46 -22.45 -9.89
CA ASP A 33 -3.94 -21.33 -10.71
C ASP A 33 -5.36 -21.57 -11.18
N ILE A 34 -6.12 -20.48 -11.44
CA ILE A 34 -7.50 -20.56 -11.93
C ILE A 34 -7.82 -19.27 -12.70
N ASN A 35 -8.45 -19.43 -13.85
CA ASN A 35 -8.76 -18.31 -14.75
C ASN A 35 -10.18 -18.49 -15.32
N LEU A 36 -10.76 -17.40 -15.83
CA LEU A 36 -12.02 -17.49 -16.59
C LEU A 36 -11.85 -18.37 -17.81
N ALA A 37 -12.82 -19.23 -18.07
CA ALA A 37 -12.89 -20.03 -19.29
C ALA A 37 -13.13 -19.12 -20.51
N SER A 38 -12.63 -19.52 -21.68
CA SER A 38 -12.89 -18.80 -22.94
C SER A 38 -14.36 -18.89 -23.34
N ALA A 39 -14.80 -18.00 -24.24
CA ALA A 39 -16.18 -18.02 -24.74
C ALA A 39 -16.55 -19.34 -25.44
N GLU A 40 -15.58 -19.93 -26.16
CA GLU A 40 -15.73 -21.21 -26.83
C GLU A 40 -15.88 -22.35 -25.81
N GLU A 41 -15.05 -22.38 -24.78
CA GLU A 41 -15.12 -23.38 -23.71
C GLU A 41 -16.44 -23.26 -22.93
N VAL A 42 -16.87 -22.03 -22.63
CA VAL A 42 -18.17 -21.79 -21.98
C VAL A 42 -19.31 -22.32 -22.82
N LYS A 43 -19.30 -22.08 -24.12
CA LYS A 43 -20.33 -22.57 -25.05
C LYS A 43 -20.33 -24.07 -25.18
N GLU A 44 -19.17 -24.71 -25.19
CA GLU A 44 -19.04 -26.18 -25.22
C GLU A 44 -19.59 -26.81 -23.95
N ILE A 45 -19.34 -26.21 -22.77
CA ILE A 45 -19.77 -26.77 -21.48
C ILE A 45 -21.24 -26.51 -21.19
N ALA A 46 -21.74 -25.31 -21.47
CA ALA A 46 -23.08 -24.89 -21.09
C ALA A 46 -24.10 -24.96 -22.23
N GLY A 47 -23.66 -25.10 -23.48
CA GLY A 47 -24.53 -25.06 -24.65
C GLY A 47 -25.12 -23.70 -24.99
N ALA A 48 -24.65 -22.63 -24.33
CA ALA A 48 -25.13 -21.27 -24.48
C ALA A 48 -23.99 -20.25 -24.54
N ASP A 49 -24.27 -19.09 -25.10
CA ASP A 49 -23.34 -17.98 -25.11
C ASP A 49 -23.17 -17.35 -23.71
N ILE A 50 -22.03 -16.64 -23.49
CA ILE A 50 -21.79 -15.90 -22.26
C ILE A 50 -22.95 -14.93 -21.98
N GLY A 51 -23.43 -14.87 -20.75
CA GLY A 51 -24.59 -14.08 -20.32
C GLY A 51 -25.86 -14.91 -20.17
N PHE A 52 -25.93 -16.12 -20.74
CA PHE A 52 -27.08 -17.02 -20.67
C PHE A 52 -26.80 -18.32 -19.90
N VAL A 53 -25.61 -18.41 -19.31
CA VAL A 53 -25.18 -19.59 -18.54
C VAL A 53 -25.77 -19.53 -17.13
N GLY A 54 -26.34 -20.65 -16.70
CA GLY A 54 -26.91 -20.84 -15.36
C GLY A 54 -26.40 -22.10 -14.68
N PRO A 55 -26.72 -22.31 -13.40
CA PRO A 55 -26.18 -23.40 -12.60
C PRO A 55 -26.95 -24.70 -12.73
N CYS A 56 -27.68 -24.93 -13.81
CA CYS A 56 -28.46 -26.15 -14.06
C CYS A 56 -27.82 -26.98 -15.17
N ASP A 57 -27.98 -28.30 -15.08
CA ASP A 57 -27.61 -29.28 -16.14
C ASP A 57 -26.14 -29.14 -16.60
N LEU A 58 -25.26 -28.64 -15.75
CA LEU A 58 -23.84 -28.57 -16.02
C LEU A 58 -23.13 -29.85 -15.54
N ASN A 59 -22.35 -30.46 -16.41
CA ASN A 59 -21.55 -31.64 -16.08
C ASN A 59 -20.16 -31.26 -15.53
N ILE A 60 -20.11 -30.21 -14.69
CA ILE A 60 -18.94 -29.74 -13.99
C ILE A 60 -19.30 -29.40 -12.54
N PRO A 61 -18.32 -29.40 -11.60
CA PRO A 61 -18.58 -29.00 -10.22
C PRO A 61 -19.12 -27.56 -10.12
N ILE A 62 -20.17 -27.38 -9.32
CA ILE A 62 -20.81 -26.08 -9.07
C ILE A 62 -20.44 -25.62 -7.67
N ILE A 63 -19.93 -24.39 -7.55
CA ILE A 63 -19.58 -23.72 -6.30
C ILE A 63 -20.48 -22.50 -6.14
N VAL A 64 -21.24 -22.46 -5.06
CA VAL A 64 -22.19 -21.40 -4.75
C VAL A 64 -21.66 -20.57 -3.60
N ASP A 65 -21.64 -19.25 -3.76
CA ASP A 65 -21.25 -18.35 -2.67
C ASP A 65 -22.27 -18.39 -1.52
N LYS A 66 -21.77 -18.20 -0.31
CA LYS A 66 -22.60 -18.19 0.90
C LYS A 66 -23.73 -17.17 0.86
N GLU A 67 -23.54 -16.04 0.17
CA GLU A 67 -24.55 -14.98 0.03
C GLU A 67 -25.72 -15.47 -0.84
N VAL A 68 -25.43 -16.20 -1.91
CA VAL A 68 -26.48 -16.75 -2.81
C VAL A 68 -27.39 -17.73 -2.08
N VAL A 69 -26.86 -18.48 -1.11
CA VAL A 69 -27.67 -19.44 -0.32
C VAL A 69 -28.79 -18.73 0.48
N LEU A 70 -28.62 -17.44 0.74
CA LEU A 70 -29.60 -16.63 1.48
C LEU A 70 -30.57 -15.88 0.56
N MET A 71 -30.40 -16.00 -0.77
CA MET A 71 -31.23 -15.34 -1.76
C MET A 71 -32.41 -16.23 -2.15
N GLU A 72 -33.53 -15.61 -2.47
CA GLU A 72 -34.74 -16.26 -2.94
C GLU A 72 -35.22 -15.59 -4.24
N ASP A 73 -35.88 -16.37 -5.10
CA ASP A 73 -36.56 -15.88 -6.29
C ASP A 73 -35.68 -15.05 -7.24
N PHE A 74 -34.43 -15.47 -7.46
CA PHE A 74 -33.49 -14.73 -8.30
C PHE A 74 -33.53 -15.17 -9.78
N LEU A 75 -32.90 -14.39 -10.64
CA LEU A 75 -32.77 -14.62 -12.08
C LEU A 75 -31.44 -15.28 -12.40
N VAL A 76 -31.45 -16.34 -13.23
CA VAL A 76 -30.23 -17.02 -13.72
C VAL A 76 -30.32 -17.33 -15.21
N GLY A 77 -29.17 -17.52 -15.85
CA GLY A 77 -29.17 -18.06 -17.23
C GLY A 77 -29.81 -19.45 -17.31
N ALA A 78 -30.43 -19.76 -18.44
CA ALA A 78 -31.09 -21.03 -18.66
C ALA A 78 -30.28 -22.02 -19.53
N ASN A 79 -28.97 -21.81 -19.69
CA ASN A 79 -28.07 -22.55 -20.59
C ASN A 79 -28.62 -22.67 -22.02
N LYS A 80 -29.35 -21.65 -22.43
CA LYS A 80 -29.89 -21.47 -23.77
C LYS A 80 -29.82 -19.97 -24.11
N THR A 81 -29.20 -19.63 -25.22
CA THR A 81 -29.08 -18.24 -25.68
C THR A 81 -30.44 -17.55 -25.74
N ASP A 82 -30.55 -16.35 -25.21
CA ASP A 82 -31.74 -15.51 -25.07
C ASP A 82 -32.76 -15.98 -24.02
N TYR A 83 -32.42 -16.95 -23.17
CA TYR A 83 -33.31 -17.47 -22.13
C TYR A 83 -32.70 -17.34 -20.73
N HIS A 84 -33.59 -17.04 -19.76
CA HIS A 84 -33.29 -17.03 -18.33
C HIS A 84 -34.40 -17.74 -17.56
N TYR A 85 -34.07 -18.31 -16.42
CA TYR A 85 -35.03 -18.76 -15.41
C TYR A 85 -35.29 -17.61 -14.43
N GLU A 86 -36.55 -17.37 -14.11
CA GLU A 86 -36.99 -16.47 -13.04
C GLU A 86 -37.54 -17.27 -11.85
N ASN A 87 -37.62 -16.65 -10.68
CA ASN A 87 -38.02 -17.30 -9.42
C ASN A 87 -37.15 -18.53 -9.09
N PHE A 88 -35.86 -18.43 -9.43
CA PHE A 88 -34.92 -19.52 -9.23
C PHE A 88 -34.39 -19.50 -7.79
N ASN A 89 -34.21 -20.68 -7.21
CA ASN A 89 -33.70 -20.85 -5.85
C ASN A 89 -32.51 -21.82 -5.82
N VAL A 90 -31.70 -21.74 -4.76
CA VAL A 90 -30.52 -22.63 -4.63
C VAL A 90 -30.87 -24.09 -4.64
N GLY A 91 -32.09 -24.43 -4.18
CA GLY A 91 -32.64 -25.81 -4.25
C GLY A 91 -32.88 -26.36 -5.66
N ASP A 92 -32.97 -25.48 -6.65
CA ASP A 92 -33.18 -25.85 -8.05
C ASP A 92 -31.87 -26.18 -8.80
N ILE A 93 -30.70 -26.00 -8.12
CA ILE A 93 -29.38 -26.30 -8.70
C ILE A 93 -29.19 -27.82 -8.78
N TRP A 94 -29.05 -28.32 -10.00
CA TRP A 94 -28.84 -29.72 -10.28
C TRP A 94 -27.57 -29.96 -11.11
N PRO A 95 -26.77 -31.02 -10.85
CA PRO A 95 -27.00 -32.18 -9.95
C PRO A 95 -26.61 -31.94 -8.48
N GLY A 96 -26.17 -30.76 -8.13
CA GLY A 96 -25.79 -30.37 -6.77
C GLY A 96 -24.67 -29.35 -6.76
N TYR A 97 -24.34 -28.81 -5.59
CA TYR A 97 -23.37 -27.74 -5.45
C TYR A 97 -22.60 -27.83 -4.13
N LYS A 98 -21.46 -27.15 -4.09
CA LYS A 98 -20.66 -26.93 -2.88
C LYS A 98 -20.78 -25.46 -2.46
N VAL A 99 -21.09 -25.20 -1.20
CA VAL A 99 -21.11 -23.83 -0.64
C VAL A 99 -19.70 -23.42 -0.21
N ALA A 100 -19.27 -22.24 -0.64
CA ALA A 100 -18.01 -21.64 -0.21
C ALA A 100 -18.09 -20.10 -0.21
N ASP A 101 -17.19 -19.45 0.50
CA ASP A 101 -16.98 -18.01 0.37
C ASP A 101 -15.98 -17.76 -0.76
N ILE A 102 -16.47 -17.27 -1.90
CA ILE A 102 -15.67 -17.09 -3.12
C ILE A 102 -15.70 -15.66 -3.69
N LYS A 103 -16.40 -14.73 -3.06
CA LYS A 103 -16.52 -13.34 -3.52
C LYS A 103 -15.55 -12.40 -2.84
N PHE A 104 -15.28 -11.24 -3.47
CA PHE A 104 -14.68 -10.11 -2.80
C PHE A 104 -15.67 -9.49 -1.82
N ALA A 105 -15.13 -8.94 -0.71
CA ALA A 105 -15.87 -8.04 0.14
C ALA A 105 -16.03 -6.68 -0.56
N ILE A 106 -17.15 -6.02 -0.32
CA ILE A 106 -17.41 -4.65 -0.79
C ILE A 106 -17.73 -3.75 0.40
N PRO A 107 -17.66 -2.41 0.25
CA PRO A 107 -18.12 -1.48 1.29
C PRO A 107 -19.56 -1.79 1.70
N GLY A 108 -19.83 -1.79 2.99
CA GLY A 108 -21.14 -2.13 3.55
C GLY A 108 -21.33 -3.62 3.90
N ASP A 109 -20.43 -4.50 3.50
CA ASP A 109 -20.42 -5.86 4.04
C ASP A 109 -20.08 -5.85 5.54
N HIS A 110 -20.53 -6.86 6.28
CA HIS A 110 -20.24 -6.97 7.69
C HIS A 110 -19.14 -8.00 7.98
N CYS A 111 -18.25 -7.66 8.89
CA CYS A 111 -17.22 -8.58 9.36
C CYS A 111 -17.88 -9.82 10.00
N PRO A 112 -17.51 -11.05 9.61
CA PRO A 112 -18.14 -12.25 10.17
C PRO A 112 -17.83 -12.48 11.65
N GLU A 113 -16.78 -11.86 12.20
CA GLU A 113 -16.39 -12.00 13.61
C GLU A 113 -17.01 -10.92 14.50
N CYS A 114 -16.86 -9.65 14.14
CA CYS A 114 -17.31 -8.54 14.99
C CYS A 114 -18.56 -7.81 14.51
N GLN A 115 -19.09 -8.16 13.35
CA GLN A 115 -20.29 -7.58 12.73
C GLN A 115 -20.20 -6.08 12.41
N HIS A 116 -19.01 -5.46 12.51
CA HIS A 116 -18.82 -4.10 12.04
C HIS A 116 -18.81 -4.05 10.51
N GLU A 117 -19.28 -2.94 9.97
CA GLU A 117 -19.26 -2.65 8.55
C GLU A 117 -17.82 -2.59 8.02
N ILE A 118 -17.59 -3.16 6.84
CA ILE A 118 -16.28 -3.19 6.18
C ILE A 118 -16.11 -1.92 5.37
N GLU A 119 -15.03 -1.20 5.63
CA GLU A 119 -14.55 -0.11 4.82
C GLU A 119 -13.42 -0.58 3.89
N ILE A 120 -13.39 -0.08 2.67
CA ILE A 120 -12.34 -0.39 1.69
C ILE A 120 -11.59 0.89 1.35
N ALA A 121 -10.27 0.86 1.56
CA ALA A 121 -9.36 1.94 1.19
C ALA A 121 -8.25 1.43 0.27
N LYS A 122 -7.83 2.29 -0.66
CA LYS A 122 -6.61 2.03 -1.43
C LYS A 122 -5.40 2.24 -0.53
N SER A 123 -4.46 1.32 -0.59
CA SER A 123 -3.22 1.36 0.19
C SER A 123 -2.01 1.04 -0.67
N ILE A 124 -0.83 1.44 -0.19
CA ILE A 124 0.45 1.07 -0.78
C ILE A 124 1.03 -0.06 0.06
N GLU A 125 1.32 -1.21 -0.55
CA GLU A 125 1.99 -2.32 0.13
C GLU A 125 3.46 -1.97 0.35
N ILE A 126 3.83 -1.66 1.58
CA ILE A 126 5.21 -1.31 1.96
C ILE A 126 6.06 -2.51 2.37
N GLY A 127 5.44 -3.61 2.73
CA GLY A 127 6.11 -4.85 3.11
C GLY A 127 5.19 -6.04 3.06
N ASN A 128 5.77 -7.24 3.01
CA ASN A 128 5.02 -8.48 2.96
C ASN A 128 5.72 -9.58 3.75
N THR A 129 4.94 -10.55 4.23
CA THR A 129 5.42 -11.76 4.88
C THR A 129 5.02 -12.98 4.06
N PHE A 130 5.96 -13.86 3.78
CA PHE A 130 5.75 -15.05 2.96
C PHE A 130 5.93 -16.31 3.78
N LYS A 131 4.95 -17.21 3.73
CA LYS A 131 5.06 -18.57 4.28
C LYS A 131 5.65 -19.46 3.19
N LEU A 132 6.95 -19.69 3.22
CA LEU A 132 7.65 -20.50 2.21
C LEU A 132 7.51 -22.01 2.45
N GLY A 133 7.11 -22.41 3.66
CA GLY A 133 7.01 -23.81 4.03
C GLY A 133 8.36 -24.54 3.96
N SER A 134 8.35 -25.79 3.56
CA SER A 134 9.56 -26.64 3.43
C SER A 134 10.17 -26.63 2.02
N LYS A 135 9.56 -25.92 1.04
CA LYS A 135 9.90 -25.99 -0.39
C LYS A 135 11.40 -25.88 -0.69
N TYR A 136 12.07 -24.91 -0.08
CA TYR A 136 13.52 -24.71 -0.33
C TYR A 136 14.37 -25.69 0.46
N CYS A 137 13.98 -26.04 1.68
CA CYS A 137 14.70 -27.01 2.50
C CYS A 137 14.64 -28.40 1.87
N GLU A 138 13.52 -28.82 1.32
CA GLU A 138 13.39 -30.07 0.55
C GLU A 138 14.28 -30.08 -0.68
N ALA A 139 14.25 -29.02 -1.49
CA ALA A 139 15.07 -28.91 -2.70
C ALA A 139 16.57 -28.93 -2.43
N LEU A 140 17.00 -28.39 -1.27
CA LEU A 140 18.39 -28.34 -0.85
C LEU A 140 18.81 -29.52 0.03
N GLY A 141 17.89 -30.41 0.38
CA GLY A 141 18.14 -31.53 1.30
C GLY A 141 18.47 -31.09 2.74
N LEU A 142 18.07 -29.88 3.14
CA LEU A 142 18.34 -29.35 4.48
C LEU A 142 17.34 -29.95 5.48
N LYS A 143 17.84 -30.80 6.38
CA LYS A 143 17.05 -31.46 7.39
C LYS A 143 17.58 -31.19 8.81
N TYR A 144 16.73 -31.37 9.82
CA TYR A 144 17.11 -31.41 11.21
C TYR A 144 16.45 -32.62 11.89
N LEU A 145 16.99 -33.04 13.04
CA LEU A 145 16.35 -34.05 13.86
C LEU A 145 15.43 -33.36 14.88
N ASP A 146 14.18 -33.77 14.91
CA ASP A 146 13.25 -33.30 15.92
C ASP A 146 13.49 -33.95 17.29
N GLN A 147 12.69 -33.63 18.31
CA GLN A 147 12.80 -34.16 19.66
C GLN A 147 12.61 -35.68 19.75
N ASN A 148 12.11 -36.34 18.72
CA ASN A 148 11.91 -37.78 18.62
C ASN A 148 13.04 -38.43 17.79
N ASN A 149 14.07 -37.70 17.40
CA ASN A 149 15.13 -38.12 16.47
C ASN A 149 14.62 -38.47 15.06
N GLU A 150 13.52 -37.90 14.64
CA GLU A 150 13.01 -38.02 13.27
C GLU A 150 13.51 -36.87 12.40
N GLU A 151 13.90 -37.21 11.16
CA GLU A 151 14.31 -36.20 10.18
C GLU A 151 13.12 -35.34 9.73
N GLN A 152 13.23 -34.03 9.88
CA GLN A 152 12.24 -33.05 9.47
C GLN A 152 12.86 -31.97 8.59
N TYR A 153 12.05 -31.39 7.70
CA TYR A 153 12.45 -30.20 6.95
C TYR A 153 12.05 -28.93 7.71
N PRO A 154 12.97 -27.97 7.89
CA PRO A 154 12.62 -26.69 8.50
C PRO A 154 11.54 -25.95 7.70
N LEU A 155 10.63 -25.31 8.45
CA LEU A 155 9.67 -24.38 7.86
C LEU A 155 10.31 -22.99 7.76
N MET A 156 10.24 -22.41 6.57
CA MET A 156 10.81 -21.11 6.27
C MET A 156 9.73 -20.03 6.16
N GLY A 157 10.06 -18.85 6.63
CA GLY A 157 9.35 -17.60 6.36
C GLY A 157 10.27 -16.61 5.66
N CYS A 158 9.71 -15.67 4.93
CA CYS A 158 10.42 -14.53 4.37
C CYS A 158 9.68 -13.25 4.75
N TYR A 159 10.44 -12.21 5.06
CA TYR A 159 9.93 -10.93 5.52
C TYR A 159 10.61 -9.84 4.71
N GLY A 160 9.84 -9.16 3.85
CA GLY A 160 10.35 -8.14 2.95
C GLY A 160 9.77 -6.76 3.26
N ILE A 161 10.59 -5.72 3.20
CA ILE A 161 10.19 -4.31 3.25
C ILE A 161 10.81 -3.59 2.06
N GLY A 162 10.00 -2.91 1.26
CA GLY A 162 10.45 -2.10 0.14
C GLY A 162 10.88 -0.71 0.63
N VAL A 163 12.19 -0.49 0.82
CA VAL A 163 12.72 0.76 1.38
C VAL A 163 12.30 1.97 0.57
N GLU A 164 12.45 1.91 -0.76
CA GLU A 164 12.04 2.99 -1.67
C GLU A 164 10.52 3.22 -1.63
N ARG A 165 9.75 2.16 -1.46
CA ARG A 165 8.30 2.24 -1.37
C ARG A 165 7.85 2.85 -0.05
N VAL A 166 8.56 2.57 1.06
CA VAL A 166 8.36 3.25 2.34
C VAL A 166 8.61 4.73 2.21
N LEU A 167 9.72 5.14 1.56
CA LEU A 167 10.04 6.54 1.33
C LEU A 167 8.96 7.23 0.48
N ALA A 168 8.55 6.62 -0.63
CA ALA A 168 7.49 7.16 -1.49
C ALA A 168 6.16 7.31 -0.74
N SER A 169 5.79 6.32 0.06
CA SER A 169 4.56 6.35 0.87
C SER A 169 4.62 7.43 1.95
N LEU A 170 5.79 7.68 2.51
CA LEU A 170 6.00 8.72 3.50
C LEU A 170 5.85 10.11 2.88
N VAL A 171 6.41 10.35 1.69
CA VAL A 171 6.24 11.59 0.93
C VAL A 171 4.76 11.81 0.58
N GLU A 172 4.06 10.75 0.17
CA GLU A 172 2.62 10.80 -0.14
C GLU A 172 1.75 11.17 1.08
N GLN A 173 2.18 10.80 2.28
CA GLN A 173 1.44 11.08 3.52
C GLN A 173 1.87 12.39 4.22
N ASN A 174 3.05 12.91 3.89
CA ASN A 174 3.65 14.06 4.57
C ASN A 174 4.00 15.15 3.55
N ASN A 175 2.98 15.85 3.07
CA ASN A 175 3.12 16.97 2.14
C ASN A 175 2.01 18.01 2.37
N ASP A 176 2.22 19.19 1.81
CA ASP A 176 1.22 20.24 1.68
C ASP A 176 1.32 20.89 0.28
N GLU A 177 0.59 21.97 0.05
CA GLU A 177 0.62 22.74 -1.21
C GLU A 177 1.99 23.32 -1.58
N ASN A 178 2.91 23.44 -0.60
CA ASN A 178 4.25 24.02 -0.79
C ASN A 178 5.31 22.94 -1.02
N GLY A 179 5.01 21.66 -0.80
CA GLY A 179 5.94 20.55 -1.01
C GLY A 179 5.98 19.52 0.09
N ILE A 180 7.09 18.81 0.19
CA ILE A 180 7.29 17.71 1.15
C ILE A 180 7.43 18.25 2.58
N ILE A 181 7.00 17.47 3.57
CA ILE A 181 7.24 17.72 4.99
C ILE A 181 7.98 16.49 5.56
N PHE A 182 9.31 16.47 5.42
CA PHE A 182 10.07 15.34 5.94
C PHE A 182 10.12 15.34 7.46
N PRO A 183 9.86 14.18 8.09
CA PRO A 183 10.24 13.96 9.48
C PRO A 183 11.76 14.05 9.66
N LEU A 184 12.21 14.59 10.79
CA LEU A 184 13.63 14.74 11.10
C LEU A 184 14.45 13.44 10.97
N SER A 185 13.82 12.29 11.27
CA SER A 185 14.48 10.99 11.26
C SER A 185 14.96 10.52 9.89
N ILE A 186 14.35 11.02 8.81
CA ILE A 186 14.64 10.58 7.43
C ILE A 186 14.95 11.71 6.47
N ALA A 187 14.89 12.95 6.94
CA ALA A 187 15.24 14.11 6.12
C ALA A 187 16.69 14.01 5.62
N PRO A 188 16.94 14.16 4.30
CA PRO A 188 18.29 14.10 3.73
C PRO A 188 19.19 15.21 4.26
N TYR A 189 18.61 16.37 4.53
CA TYR A 189 19.21 17.48 5.29
C TYR A 189 18.23 17.88 6.38
N LYS A 190 18.74 18.05 7.60
CA LYS A 190 17.90 18.43 8.74
C LYS A 190 17.69 19.92 8.83
N VAL A 191 18.70 20.69 8.40
CA VAL A 191 18.71 22.15 8.45
C VAL A 191 19.04 22.74 7.07
N ALA A 192 18.30 23.78 6.68
CA ALA A 192 18.64 24.63 5.57
C ALA A 192 19.03 26.01 6.12
N ILE A 193 20.21 26.52 5.80
CA ILE A 193 20.62 27.90 6.04
C ILE A 193 20.37 28.65 4.73
N VAL A 194 19.50 29.66 4.78
CA VAL A 194 19.18 30.52 3.63
C VAL A 194 19.87 31.86 3.82
N LEU A 195 20.95 32.08 3.09
CA LEU A 195 21.70 33.34 3.06
C LEU A 195 21.01 34.30 2.09
N ILE A 196 20.54 35.45 2.61
CA ILE A 196 19.76 36.42 1.81
C ILE A 196 20.65 37.21 0.87
N ASP A 197 21.78 37.74 1.35
CA ASP A 197 22.72 38.49 0.53
C ASP A 197 24.14 37.94 0.72
N LYS A 198 24.63 37.22 -0.28
CA LYS A 198 25.94 36.59 -0.27
C LYS A 198 27.10 37.60 -0.31
N ASN A 199 26.84 38.87 -0.76
CA ASN A 199 27.82 39.91 -0.84
C ASN A 199 27.93 40.71 0.49
N ASP A 200 26.96 40.51 1.40
CA ASP A 200 27.01 41.08 2.73
C ASP A 200 27.97 40.28 3.61
N ARG A 201 29.06 40.92 4.05
CA ARG A 201 30.13 40.24 4.78
C ARG A 201 29.64 39.60 6.08
N LEU A 202 28.83 40.32 6.88
CA LEU A 202 28.38 39.84 8.18
C LEU A 202 27.40 38.65 8.01
N GLN A 203 26.47 38.78 7.07
CA GLN A 203 25.53 37.66 6.78
C GLN A 203 26.30 36.41 6.34
N ASN A 204 27.33 36.57 5.50
CA ASN A 204 28.14 35.47 5.01
C ASN A 204 28.94 34.80 6.13
N GLU A 205 29.64 35.61 6.97
CA GLU A 205 30.39 35.12 8.12
C GLU A 205 29.49 34.31 9.06
N VAL A 206 28.33 34.82 9.45
CA VAL A 206 27.39 34.13 10.34
C VAL A 206 26.85 32.84 9.69
N ALA A 207 26.58 32.85 8.37
CA ALA A 207 26.09 31.67 7.66
C ALA A 207 27.13 30.55 7.62
N GLN A 208 28.40 30.91 7.33
CA GLN A 208 29.50 29.95 7.29
C GLN A 208 29.82 29.40 8.68
N ASP A 209 29.83 30.22 9.68
CA ASP A 209 30.11 29.81 11.06
C ASP A 209 29.02 28.83 11.55
N LEU A 210 27.75 29.16 11.36
CA LEU A 210 26.65 28.27 11.73
C LEU A 210 26.68 26.96 10.94
N TYR A 211 26.95 27.03 9.62
CA TYR A 211 27.07 25.85 8.77
C TYR A 211 28.16 24.91 9.29
N ASN A 212 29.35 25.47 9.57
CA ASN A 212 30.49 24.70 10.06
C ASN A 212 30.21 24.10 11.45
N GLU A 213 29.55 24.85 12.35
CA GLU A 213 29.16 24.37 13.66
C GLU A 213 28.18 23.19 13.57
N LEU A 214 27.12 23.31 12.75
CA LEU A 214 26.13 22.23 12.56
C LEU A 214 26.78 21.00 11.95
N MET A 215 27.54 21.14 10.87
CA MET A 215 28.24 20.04 10.21
C MET A 215 29.23 19.31 11.11
N SER A 216 30.02 20.08 11.90
CA SER A 216 31.00 19.51 12.85
C SER A 216 30.35 18.72 13.99
N ASN A 217 29.09 19.02 14.29
CA ASN A 217 28.27 18.30 15.26
C ASN A 217 27.38 17.18 14.64
N GLY A 218 27.62 16.83 13.37
CA GLY A 218 26.93 15.73 12.70
C GLY A 218 25.49 16.05 12.31
N ILE A 219 25.14 17.32 12.15
CA ILE A 219 23.84 17.75 11.68
C ILE A 219 23.94 18.07 10.18
N ASP A 220 23.39 17.19 9.35
CA ASP A 220 23.37 17.36 7.90
C ASP A 220 22.65 18.65 7.52
N THR A 221 23.40 19.59 6.98
CA THR A 221 22.95 20.96 6.71
C THR A 221 23.23 21.36 5.27
N ILE A 222 22.30 22.05 4.64
CA ILE A 222 22.52 22.69 3.33
C ILE A 222 22.59 24.22 3.49
N LEU A 223 23.55 24.84 2.81
CA LEU A 223 23.67 26.30 2.74
C LEU A 223 23.24 26.77 1.35
N ASP A 224 22.18 27.55 1.28
CA ASP A 224 21.72 28.19 0.04
C ASP A 224 22.31 29.60 -0.08
N ASP A 225 23.46 29.69 -0.74
CA ASP A 225 24.20 30.91 -1.05
C ASP A 225 24.00 31.41 -2.49
N ARG A 226 23.02 30.85 -3.22
CA ARG A 226 22.71 31.22 -4.60
C ARG A 226 22.34 32.72 -4.70
N ASP A 227 22.68 33.34 -5.85
CA ASP A 227 22.30 34.71 -6.16
C ASP A 227 20.90 34.74 -6.82
N VAL A 228 19.86 34.43 -6.05
CA VAL A 228 18.47 34.46 -6.48
C VAL A 228 17.60 35.15 -5.42
N ARG A 229 16.38 35.52 -5.82
CA ARG A 229 15.45 36.19 -4.89
C ARG A 229 15.16 35.31 -3.67
N PRO A 230 15.03 35.88 -2.48
CA PRO A 230 14.75 35.10 -1.25
C PRO A 230 13.54 34.19 -1.34
N GLY A 231 12.47 34.63 -2.00
CA GLY A 231 11.26 33.80 -2.20
C GLY A 231 11.51 32.52 -2.99
N VAL A 232 12.45 32.52 -3.96
CA VAL A 232 12.84 31.33 -4.70
C VAL A 232 13.53 30.33 -3.75
N LYS A 233 14.46 30.81 -2.94
CA LYS A 233 15.16 29.98 -1.94
C LYS A 233 14.18 29.35 -0.94
N PHE A 234 13.24 30.16 -0.44
CA PHE A 234 12.22 29.65 0.51
C PHE A 234 11.34 28.58 -0.12
N ASN A 235 10.85 28.83 -1.35
CA ASN A 235 10.02 27.86 -2.05
C ASN A 235 10.77 26.56 -2.35
N ASP A 236 12.05 26.65 -2.74
CA ASP A 236 12.87 25.46 -2.98
C ASP A 236 13.08 24.63 -1.71
N MET A 237 13.35 25.28 -0.57
CA MET A 237 13.53 24.59 0.71
C MET A 237 12.22 23.97 1.21
N ASP A 238 11.10 24.67 1.03
CA ASP A 238 9.78 24.15 1.39
C ASP A 238 9.38 22.99 0.43
N LEU A 239 9.69 23.10 -0.87
CA LEU A 239 9.41 22.06 -1.88
C LEU A 239 10.15 20.75 -1.57
N ILE A 240 11.46 20.84 -1.30
CA ILE A 240 12.30 19.66 -0.96
C ILE A 240 12.10 19.17 0.47
N GLY A 241 11.36 19.91 1.29
CA GLY A 241 10.86 19.47 2.58
C GLY A 241 11.85 19.46 3.72
N ILE A 242 12.84 20.36 3.73
CA ILE A 242 13.83 20.44 4.83
C ILE A 242 13.14 20.86 6.13
N PRO A 243 13.28 20.09 7.22
CA PRO A 243 12.50 20.29 8.45
C PRO A 243 12.73 21.62 9.16
N ILE A 244 13.97 22.11 9.14
CA ILE A 244 14.37 23.32 9.86
C ILE A 244 15.03 24.30 8.87
N ARG A 245 14.54 25.54 8.82
CA ARG A 245 15.12 26.58 8.01
C ARG A 245 15.60 27.73 8.91
N VAL A 246 16.86 28.13 8.74
CA VAL A 246 17.45 29.34 9.35
C VAL A 246 17.66 30.35 8.26
N THR A 247 17.02 31.51 8.36
CA THR A 247 17.18 32.62 7.41
C THR A 247 18.12 33.66 7.97
N ILE A 248 19.22 33.91 7.25
CA ILE A 248 20.24 34.92 7.62
C ILE A 248 20.11 36.09 6.68
N GLY A 249 19.58 37.17 7.20
CA GLY A 249 19.34 38.42 6.50
C GLY A 249 19.72 39.64 7.35
N LYS A 250 19.12 40.81 7.07
CA LYS A 250 19.46 42.07 7.74
C LYS A 250 19.29 42.07 9.26
N LYS A 251 18.50 41.16 9.82
CA LYS A 251 18.31 41.00 11.27
C LYS A 251 19.62 40.63 12.00
N VAL A 252 20.61 40.08 11.29
CA VAL A 252 21.92 39.73 11.84
C VAL A 252 22.66 40.95 12.44
N TYR A 253 22.38 42.17 11.94
CA TYR A 253 22.92 43.41 12.52
C TYR A 253 22.34 43.74 13.90
N SER A 254 21.28 43.02 14.32
CA SER A 254 20.70 43.06 15.67
C SER A 254 20.91 41.75 16.41
N ASP A 255 21.93 40.97 16.02
CA ASP A 255 22.25 39.64 16.54
C ASP A 255 21.07 38.62 16.44
N LEU A 256 20.19 38.77 15.44
CA LEU A 256 19.02 37.88 15.26
C LEU A 256 19.06 37.16 13.90
N VAL A 257 18.59 35.93 13.92
CA VAL A 257 18.27 35.11 12.72
C VAL A 257 16.85 34.59 12.83
N GLU A 258 16.23 34.31 11.69
CA GLU A 258 14.88 33.75 11.67
C GLU A 258 14.93 32.23 11.61
N LEU A 259 14.25 31.55 12.54
CA LEU A 259 14.09 30.11 12.62
C LEU A 259 12.67 29.73 12.23
N LYS A 260 12.51 28.82 11.26
CA LYS A 260 11.22 28.26 10.85
C LYS A 260 11.29 26.74 10.82
N GLN A 261 10.29 26.09 11.40
CA GLN A 261 10.07 24.66 11.22
C GLN A 261 9.11 24.44 10.04
N ARG A 262 9.41 23.48 9.14
CA ARG A 262 8.66 23.25 7.90
C ARG A 262 7.15 22.97 8.14
N HIS A 263 6.81 22.25 9.19
CA HIS A 263 5.43 21.94 9.55
C HIS A 263 4.69 23.07 10.27
N LYS A 264 5.38 24.14 10.66
CA LYS A 264 4.77 25.30 11.32
C LYS A 264 4.57 26.44 10.33
N HIS A 265 3.48 27.19 10.49
CA HIS A 265 3.20 28.37 9.68
C HIS A 265 3.90 29.64 10.17
N THR A 266 4.47 29.61 11.38
CA THR A 266 5.13 30.74 12.02
C THR A 266 6.64 30.57 12.06
N SER A 267 7.37 31.68 12.00
CA SER A 267 8.81 31.75 12.25
C SER A 267 9.07 32.55 13.53
N GLU A 268 10.23 32.34 14.13
CA GLU A 268 10.66 32.97 15.36
C GLU A 268 12.03 33.63 15.15
N ASP A 269 12.25 34.79 15.76
CA ASP A 269 13.54 35.43 15.75
C ASP A 269 14.38 34.95 16.94
N ILE A 270 15.52 34.34 16.66
CA ILE A 270 16.42 33.73 17.63
C ILE A 270 17.77 34.49 17.64
N ASN A 271 18.36 34.66 18.81
CA ASN A 271 19.70 35.24 18.89
C ASN A 271 20.73 34.33 18.21
N VAL A 272 21.65 34.89 17.43
CA VAL A 272 22.70 34.15 16.72
C VAL A 272 23.45 33.17 17.63
N LYS A 273 23.74 33.58 18.88
CA LYS A 273 24.46 32.74 19.85
C LYS A 273 23.66 31.53 20.35
N ASP A 274 22.34 31.61 20.29
CA ASP A 274 21.45 30.56 20.83
C ASP A 274 20.91 29.63 19.74
N ILE A 275 21.08 29.97 18.44
CA ILE A 275 20.47 29.27 17.32
C ILE A 275 20.84 27.77 17.27
N TYR A 276 22.12 27.45 17.52
CA TYR A 276 22.54 26.04 17.58
C TYR A 276 21.82 25.26 18.68
N LYS A 277 21.67 25.84 19.88
CA LYS A 277 20.97 25.23 21.00
C LYS A 277 19.49 25.01 20.71
N GLU A 278 18.84 26.01 20.06
CA GLU A 278 17.43 25.88 19.67
C GLU A 278 17.23 24.82 18.59
N ILE A 279 18.09 24.73 17.58
CA ILE A 279 18.07 23.68 16.58
C ILE A 279 18.19 22.31 17.26
N LYS A 280 19.12 22.15 18.18
CA LYS A 280 19.32 20.89 18.90
C LYS A 280 18.11 20.51 19.74
N ALA A 281 17.49 21.46 20.42
CA ALA A 281 16.29 21.24 21.22
C ALA A 281 15.06 20.81 20.36
N ILE A 282 15.02 21.21 19.08
CA ILE A 282 14.00 20.74 18.13
C ILE A 282 14.26 19.30 17.66
N MET A 283 15.53 18.89 17.65
CA MET A 283 15.96 17.58 17.15
C MET A 283 15.90 16.47 18.21
N ASP A 284 16.00 16.82 19.48
CA ASP A 284 15.88 15.92 20.64
C ASP A 284 14.39 15.62 20.96
#